data_38aa843d02c9ef759433c8411500c895
#
_entry.id   38aa843d02c9ef759433c8411500c895
#
_cell.length_a   1.000
_cell.length_b   1.000
_cell.length_c   1.000
_cell.angle_alpha   90.00
_cell.angle_beta   90.00
_cell.angle_gamma   90.00
#
_symmetry.space_group_name_H-M   'P 1'
#
loop_
_entity.id
_entity.type
_entity.pdbx_description
1 polymer ?
#
loop_
_entity_poly.entity_id
_entity_poly.type
_entity_poly.pdbx_seq_one_letter_code
_entity_poly.pdbx_strand_id
1 'polypeptide(L)'
;FIKDAVIGDTVEVKVMKAKKNYGYARLMRIVKESAFRVSARCPEARRCGGCQIQEMDYRKQLEFKNTKVRNNLIRLGSVEEELLDQIMEPIAGMEEPFRYRNKAQFPIGVDKEGNLIAGFYAGRTHQIIPVPNRDCVLGVPENKVILDQILDYMREEKISAYDEERHKGLVRHVLIRYGYFTKEVMVCLILNGNKIPKEELLVKSLCEIPGMTSITINVNKKHSNVILGEEIRLLWGQEY
;
A
#
# COMPACT_ATOMS: atom_id res chain seq x y z
N PHE A 1 14.92 14.53 -10.06
CA PHE A 1 13.82 13.66 -9.58
C PHE A 1 12.51 14.39 -9.80
N ILE A 2 11.63 13.80 -10.62
CA ILE A 2 10.31 14.35 -10.97
C ILE A 2 9.29 13.23 -10.70
N LYS A 3 8.41 13.44 -9.72
CA LYS A 3 7.32 12.50 -9.43
C LYS A 3 6.30 12.55 -10.58
N ASP A 4 5.69 11.41 -10.90
CA ASP A 4 4.62 11.25 -11.91
C ASP A 4 5.04 11.47 -13.38
N ALA A 5 6.35 11.65 -13.64
CA ALA A 5 6.90 11.60 -14.98
C ALA A 5 7.34 10.17 -15.34
N VAL A 6 7.15 9.77 -16.59
CA VAL A 6 7.59 8.50 -17.16
C VAL A 6 8.86 8.74 -18.00
N ILE A 7 9.76 7.76 -18.04
CA ILE A 7 10.96 7.83 -18.88
C ILE A 7 10.56 8.08 -20.35
N GLY A 8 11.14 9.11 -20.94
CA GLY A 8 10.86 9.53 -22.32
C GLY A 8 9.78 10.63 -22.44
N ASP A 9 9.10 11.02 -21.37
CA ASP A 9 8.25 12.21 -21.37
C ASP A 9 9.06 13.47 -21.60
N THR A 10 8.51 14.41 -22.37
CA THR A 10 8.93 15.81 -22.35
C THR A 10 7.99 16.58 -21.43
N VAL A 11 8.55 17.20 -20.38
CA VAL A 11 7.74 17.78 -19.31
C VAL A 11 8.14 19.21 -18.98
N GLU A 12 7.16 20.00 -18.58
CA GLU A 12 7.35 21.28 -17.92
C GLU A 12 7.36 21.07 -16.42
N VAL A 13 8.39 21.59 -15.72
CA VAL A 13 8.57 21.37 -14.29
C VAL A 13 8.87 22.66 -13.55
N LYS A 14 8.45 22.73 -12.29
CA LYS A 14 8.90 23.73 -11.34
C LYS A 14 10.03 23.15 -10.50
N VAL A 15 11.24 23.71 -10.63
CA VAL A 15 12.39 23.29 -9.81
C VAL A 15 12.13 23.69 -8.36
N MET A 16 12.14 22.68 -7.47
CA MET A 16 11.90 22.88 -6.04
C MET A 16 13.22 22.99 -5.27
N LYS A 17 14.22 22.22 -5.67
CA LYS A 17 15.54 22.22 -5.04
C LYS A 17 16.59 21.75 -6.03
N ALA A 18 17.63 22.55 -6.24
CA ALA A 18 18.80 22.17 -6.99
C ALA A 18 19.96 21.79 -6.05
N LYS A 19 20.71 20.76 -6.40
CA LYS A 19 21.94 20.31 -5.77
C LYS A 19 23.04 20.26 -6.84
N LYS A 20 24.30 20.07 -6.43
CA LYS A 20 25.44 20.06 -7.37
C LYS A 20 25.23 19.08 -8.54
N ASN A 21 24.76 17.88 -8.27
CA ASN A 21 24.67 16.77 -9.24
C ASN A 21 23.25 16.32 -9.55
N TYR A 22 22.23 16.86 -8.87
CA TYR A 22 20.82 16.49 -9.06
C TYR A 22 19.87 17.56 -8.56
N GLY A 23 18.60 17.45 -8.92
CA GLY A 23 17.53 18.32 -8.43
C GLY A 23 16.24 17.59 -8.16
N TYR A 24 15.36 18.26 -7.43
CA TYR A 24 13.97 17.86 -7.25
C TYR A 24 13.06 18.88 -7.94
N ALA A 25 12.13 18.38 -8.74
CA ALA A 25 11.19 19.23 -9.44
C ALA A 25 9.77 18.66 -9.34
N ARG A 26 8.80 19.56 -9.36
CA ARG A 26 7.38 19.23 -9.44
C ARG A 26 6.96 19.22 -10.90
N LEU A 27 6.31 18.15 -11.34
CA LEU A 27 5.66 18.08 -12.64
C LEU A 27 4.54 19.12 -12.70
N MET A 28 4.60 20.00 -13.69
CA MET A 28 3.55 20.98 -13.98
C MET A 28 2.66 20.53 -15.12
N ARG A 29 3.27 20.05 -16.21
CA ARG A 29 2.59 19.60 -17.40
C ARG A 29 3.44 18.62 -18.19
N ILE A 30 2.79 17.63 -18.80
CA ILE A 30 3.40 16.77 -19.81
C ILE A 30 3.20 17.47 -21.16
N VAL A 31 4.31 17.85 -21.79
CA VAL A 31 4.30 18.53 -23.10
C VAL A 31 4.17 17.51 -24.22
N LYS A 32 4.90 16.38 -24.08
CA LYS A 32 4.83 15.25 -24.99
C LYS A 32 4.95 13.97 -24.19
N GLU A 33 3.99 13.10 -24.36
CA GLU A 33 3.99 11.80 -23.72
C GLU A 33 5.04 10.86 -24.31
N SER A 34 5.64 10.05 -23.44
CA SER A 34 6.48 8.94 -23.83
C SER A 34 5.68 7.85 -24.55
N ALA A 35 6.29 7.16 -25.50
CA ALA A 35 5.73 5.95 -26.07
C ALA A 35 5.50 4.81 -25.05
N PHE A 36 6.12 4.93 -23.87
CA PHE A 36 5.98 3.98 -22.78
C PHE A 36 4.97 4.42 -21.71
N ARG A 37 4.28 5.54 -21.90
CA ARG A 37 3.23 5.98 -21.01
C ARG A 37 1.95 5.20 -21.26
N VAL A 38 1.36 4.71 -20.19
CA VAL A 38 0.08 4.00 -20.21
C VAL A 38 -0.87 4.61 -19.16
N SER A 39 -2.16 4.40 -19.35
CA SER A 39 -3.14 4.78 -18.31
C SER A 39 -3.00 3.90 -17.09
N ALA A 40 -2.95 4.50 -15.91
CA ALA A 40 -2.96 3.75 -14.67
C ALA A 40 -4.30 3.02 -14.48
N ARG A 41 -4.25 1.75 -14.05
CA ARG A 41 -5.48 1.00 -13.70
C ARG A 41 -6.19 1.58 -12.46
N CYS A 42 -5.44 2.20 -11.56
CA CYS A 42 -5.99 2.81 -10.36
C CYS A 42 -6.14 4.33 -10.55
N PRO A 43 -7.34 4.91 -10.40
CA PRO A 43 -7.55 6.35 -10.54
C PRO A 43 -6.79 7.18 -9.49
N GLU A 44 -6.44 6.56 -8.35
CA GLU A 44 -5.71 7.22 -7.28
C GLU A 44 -4.17 7.03 -7.36
N ALA A 45 -3.64 6.49 -8.48
CA ALA A 45 -2.22 6.15 -8.60
C ALA A 45 -1.27 7.32 -8.33
N ARG A 46 -1.65 8.56 -8.71
CA ARG A 46 -0.85 9.77 -8.47
C ARG A 46 -0.98 10.33 -7.05
N ARG A 47 -2.12 10.11 -6.40
CA ARG A 47 -2.43 10.63 -5.05
C ARG A 47 -2.00 9.66 -3.97
N CYS A 48 -2.25 8.37 -4.18
CA CYS A 48 -1.89 7.30 -3.26
C CYS A 48 -0.37 7.11 -3.19
N GLY A 49 0.18 6.98 -1.99
CA GLY A 49 1.61 6.71 -1.76
C GLY A 49 2.04 5.28 -2.09
N GLY A 50 1.10 4.39 -2.41
CA GLY A 50 1.37 2.97 -2.63
C GLY A 50 1.95 2.62 -4.01
N CYS A 51 1.74 3.47 -5.03
CA CYS A 51 2.20 3.26 -6.40
C CYS A 51 3.04 4.44 -6.89
N GLN A 52 4.09 4.18 -7.68
CA GLN A 52 4.99 5.23 -8.18
C GLN A 52 5.17 5.22 -9.69
N ILE A 53 5.05 4.04 -10.33
CA ILE A 53 5.37 3.85 -11.75
C ILE A 53 4.23 3.11 -12.51
N GLN A 54 2.99 3.21 -12.02
CA GLN A 54 1.86 2.51 -12.63
C GLN A 54 1.49 3.05 -14.02
N GLU A 55 1.89 4.28 -14.32
CA GLU A 55 1.69 4.92 -15.63
C GLU A 55 2.79 4.59 -16.65
N MET A 56 3.71 3.67 -16.33
CA MET A 56 4.74 3.16 -17.22
C MET A 56 4.37 1.76 -17.71
N ASP A 57 4.53 1.49 -19.01
CA ASP A 57 4.39 0.15 -19.59
C ASP A 57 5.20 -0.88 -18.80
N TYR A 58 4.66 -2.06 -18.58
CA TYR A 58 5.26 -3.03 -17.67
C TYR A 58 6.61 -3.54 -18.15
N ARG A 59 6.80 -3.75 -19.46
CA ARG A 59 8.11 -4.14 -20.01
C ARG A 59 9.15 -3.04 -19.74
N LYS A 60 8.74 -1.77 -19.88
CA LYS A 60 9.60 -0.63 -19.55
C LYS A 60 9.89 -0.50 -18.05
N GLN A 61 8.94 -0.90 -17.19
CA GLN A 61 9.20 -1.01 -15.75
C GLN A 61 10.30 -2.06 -15.45
N LEU A 62 10.26 -3.21 -16.12
CA LEU A 62 11.27 -4.26 -15.96
C LEU A 62 12.65 -3.76 -16.44
N GLU A 63 12.72 -3.17 -17.61
CA GLU A 63 13.96 -2.57 -18.14
C GLU A 63 14.52 -1.49 -17.19
N PHE A 64 13.67 -0.60 -16.69
CA PHE A 64 14.07 0.43 -15.72
C PHE A 64 14.65 -0.17 -14.43
N LYS A 65 14.01 -1.19 -13.88
CA LYS A 65 14.46 -1.87 -12.67
C LYS A 65 15.79 -2.59 -12.90
N ASN A 66 15.89 -3.32 -14.01
CA ASN A 66 17.11 -4.02 -14.40
C ASN A 66 18.29 -3.06 -14.56
N THR A 67 18.11 -1.99 -15.33
CA THR A 67 19.11 -0.94 -15.54
C THR A 67 19.52 -0.28 -14.21
N LYS A 68 18.56 -0.04 -13.32
CA LYS A 68 18.85 0.53 -12.00
C LYS A 68 19.74 -0.38 -11.16
N VAL A 69 19.45 -1.67 -11.12
CA VAL A 69 20.27 -2.67 -10.39
C VAL A 69 21.68 -2.71 -10.99
N ARG A 70 21.78 -2.87 -12.31
CA ARG A 70 23.08 -2.87 -13.03
C ARG A 70 23.91 -1.63 -12.69
N ASN A 71 23.33 -0.45 -12.85
CA ASN A 71 24.02 0.81 -12.56
C ASN A 71 24.46 0.94 -11.10
N ASN A 72 23.69 0.40 -10.15
CA ASN A 72 24.07 0.40 -8.74
C ASN A 72 25.26 -0.54 -8.49
N LEU A 73 25.28 -1.72 -9.10
CA LEU A 73 26.38 -2.66 -8.99
C LEU A 73 27.69 -2.05 -9.54
N ILE A 74 27.62 -1.39 -10.68
CA ILE A 74 28.79 -0.71 -11.28
C ILE A 74 29.25 0.46 -10.38
N ARG A 75 28.35 1.39 -10.07
CA ARG A 75 28.73 2.68 -9.45
C ARG A 75 28.94 2.62 -7.95
N LEU A 76 28.21 1.76 -7.24
CA LEU A 76 28.28 1.64 -5.79
C LEU A 76 28.97 0.35 -5.36
N GLY A 77 28.77 -0.72 -6.12
CA GLY A 77 29.40 -2.02 -5.87
C GLY A 77 30.79 -2.16 -6.49
N SER A 78 31.20 -1.23 -7.37
CA SER A 78 32.48 -1.30 -8.12
C SER A 78 32.65 -2.62 -8.88
N VAL A 79 31.54 -3.20 -9.37
CA VAL A 79 31.57 -4.42 -10.17
C VAL A 79 31.87 -4.05 -11.62
N GLU A 80 32.81 -4.75 -12.23
CA GLU A 80 33.19 -4.55 -13.63
C GLU A 80 32.02 -4.89 -14.57
N GLU A 81 31.86 -4.08 -15.63
CA GLU A 81 30.74 -4.25 -16.58
C GLU A 81 30.79 -5.59 -17.30
N GLU A 82 32.00 -6.02 -17.71
CA GLU A 82 32.23 -7.29 -18.39
C GLU A 82 31.84 -8.49 -17.54
N LEU A 83 32.06 -8.40 -16.23
CA LEU A 83 31.62 -9.45 -15.29
C LEU A 83 30.08 -9.47 -15.20
N LEU A 84 29.43 -8.30 -15.12
CA LEU A 84 27.98 -8.21 -15.09
C LEU A 84 27.34 -8.77 -16.37
N ASP A 85 27.95 -8.55 -17.52
CA ASP A 85 27.45 -9.10 -18.80
C ASP A 85 27.48 -10.63 -18.83
N GLN A 86 28.37 -11.24 -18.02
CA GLN A 86 28.48 -12.70 -17.92
C GLN A 86 27.55 -13.31 -16.88
N ILE A 87 27.28 -12.61 -15.77
CA ILE A 87 26.59 -13.18 -14.60
C ILE A 87 25.19 -12.66 -14.37
N MET A 88 24.83 -11.51 -14.96
CA MET A 88 23.54 -10.88 -14.73
C MET A 88 22.47 -11.51 -15.59
N GLU A 89 21.61 -12.29 -14.96
CA GLU A 89 20.48 -12.93 -15.61
C GLU A 89 19.38 -11.92 -16.01
N PRO A 90 18.57 -12.24 -17.03
CA PRO A 90 17.40 -11.43 -17.36
C PRO A 90 16.47 -11.26 -16.16
N ILE A 91 15.92 -10.05 -16.00
CA ILE A 91 14.98 -9.79 -14.91
C ILE A 91 13.74 -10.67 -15.03
N ALA A 92 13.40 -11.39 -13.97
CA ALA A 92 12.16 -12.13 -13.91
C ALA A 92 10.96 -11.18 -13.81
N GLY A 93 10.04 -11.28 -14.74
CA GLY A 93 8.79 -10.53 -14.76
C GLY A 93 7.60 -11.38 -14.28
N MET A 94 6.48 -10.71 -14.03
CA MET A 94 5.20 -11.36 -13.73
C MET A 94 4.35 -11.39 -15.01
N GLU A 95 3.59 -12.45 -15.22
CA GLU A 95 2.60 -12.52 -16.29
C GLU A 95 1.47 -11.50 -16.06
N GLU A 96 0.96 -11.43 -14.84
CA GLU A 96 0.00 -10.42 -14.40
C GLU A 96 0.62 -9.56 -13.27
N PRO A 97 1.03 -8.31 -13.56
CA PRO A 97 1.69 -7.44 -12.60
C PRO A 97 0.72 -6.72 -11.65
N PHE A 98 -0.47 -7.26 -11.46
CA PHE A 98 -1.50 -6.81 -10.53
C PHE A 98 -1.92 -7.95 -9.61
N ARG A 99 -2.70 -7.67 -8.58
CA ARG A 99 -3.20 -8.67 -7.61
C ARG A 99 -2.12 -9.51 -6.92
N TYR A 100 -0.87 -9.05 -6.93
CA TYR A 100 0.27 -9.80 -6.38
C TYR A 100 0.56 -9.54 -4.90
N ARG A 101 -0.07 -8.49 -4.34
CA ARG A 101 0.23 -8.08 -2.96
C ARG A 101 -0.53 -8.95 -1.97
N ASN A 102 0.17 -9.83 -1.30
CA ASN A 102 -0.38 -10.77 -0.32
C ASN A 102 -0.39 -10.23 1.13
N LYS A 103 0.12 -9.03 1.38
CA LYS A 103 0.02 -8.31 2.64
C LYS A 103 -0.39 -6.86 2.39
N ALA A 104 -1.48 -6.42 3.01
CA ALA A 104 -1.92 -5.04 2.96
C ALA A 104 -2.21 -4.50 4.37
N GLN A 105 -1.85 -3.24 4.61
CA GLN A 105 -2.12 -2.51 5.85
C GLN A 105 -2.91 -1.26 5.48
N PHE A 106 -4.16 -1.23 5.91
CA PHE A 106 -5.07 -0.14 5.59
C PHE A 106 -5.27 0.74 6.83
N PRO A 107 -4.78 1.98 6.86
CA PRO A 107 -5.23 2.95 7.85
C PRO A 107 -6.74 3.17 7.70
N ILE A 108 -7.40 3.24 8.84
CA ILE A 108 -8.82 3.55 8.94
C ILE A 108 -8.96 5.01 9.40
N GLY A 109 -9.80 5.75 8.73
CA GLY A 109 -10.03 7.15 9.03
C GLY A 109 -11.44 7.58 8.68
N VAL A 110 -11.63 8.89 8.62
CA VAL A 110 -12.89 9.51 8.18
C VAL A 110 -12.61 10.47 7.02
N ASP A 111 -13.55 10.55 6.10
CA ASP A 111 -13.53 11.57 5.04
C ASP A 111 -14.02 12.94 5.56
N LYS A 112 -14.12 13.91 4.67
CA LYS A 112 -14.57 15.27 5.02
C LYS A 112 -16.04 15.32 5.44
N GLU A 113 -16.81 14.36 5.00
CA GLU A 113 -18.23 14.19 5.30
C GLU A 113 -18.47 13.39 6.60
N GLY A 114 -17.38 12.86 7.22
CA GLY A 114 -17.44 12.06 8.45
C GLY A 114 -17.68 10.56 8.23
N ASN A 115 -17.64 10.08 6.98
CA ASN A 115 -17.81 8.65 6.71
C ASN A 115 -16.51 7.90 6.97
N LEU A 116 -16.64 6.67 7.48
CA LEU A 116 -15.51 5.77 7.66
C LEU A 116 -14.89 5.39 6.32
N ILE A 117 -13.57 5.49 6.22
CA ILE A 117 -12.79 5.13 5.04
C ILE A 117 -11.62 4.21 5.41
N ALA A 118 -11.28 3.33 4.48
CA ALA A 118 -10.04 2.56 4.48
C ALA A 118 -9.22 2.93 3.25
N GLY A 119 -7.92 3.12 3.41
CA GLY A 119 -7.10 3.58 2.29
C GLY A 119 -5.60 3.38 2.47
N PHE A 120 -4.83 4.24 1.85
CA PHE A 120 -3.39 4.35 2.05
C PHE A 120 -3.01 5.81 2.24
N TYR A 121 -1.92 6.08 2.93
CA TYR A 121 -1.45 7.44 3.09
C TYR A 121 -0.95 8.03 1.77
N ALA A 122 -1.30 9.27 1.51
CA ALA A 122 -0.62 10.07 0.50
C ALA A 122 0.85 10.21 0.85
N GLY A 123 1.72 10.20 -0.15
CA GLY A 123 3.16 10.20 0.09
C GLY A 123 3.62 11.35 0.98
N ARG A 124 4.32 11.02 2.07
CA ARG A 124 4.87 11.96 3.08
C ARG A 124 3.82 12.73 3.88
N THR A 125 2.63 12.20 4.02
CA THR A 125 1.56 12.78 4.83
C THR A 125 0.82 11.69 5.60
N HIS A 126 -0.04 12.09 6.55
CA HIS A 126 -1.00 11.21 7.21
C HIS A 126 -2.41 11.28 6.58
N GLN A 127 -2.55 11.99 5.45
CA GLN A 127 -3.81 12.02 4.73
C GLN A 127 -4.11 10.66 4.13
N ILE A 128 -5.23 10.07 4.49
CA ILE A 128 -5.71 8.80 3.91
C ILE A 128 -6.35 9.10 2.55
N ILE A 129 -5.86 8.44 1.52
CA ILE A 129 -6.49 8.37 0.20
C ILE A 129 -7.32 7.10 0.18
N PRO A 130 -8.65 7.21 0.10
CA PRO A 130 -9.51 6.03 0.08
C PRO A 130 -9.16 5.11 -1.09
N VAL A 131 -9.17 3.81 -0.83
CA VAL A 131 -9.06 2.84 -1.94
C VAL A 131 -10.37 2.87 -2.73
N PRO A 132 -10.32 3.10 -4.06
CA PRO A 132 -11.51 3.10 -4.90
C PRO A 132 -12.32 1.81 -4.73
N ASN A 133 -13.60 1.92 -4.40
CA ASN A 133 -14.47 0.78 -4.11
C ASN A 133 -13.90 -0.23 -3.09
N ARG A 134 -12.95 0.19 -2.24
CA ARG A 134 -12.17 -0.66 -1.31
C ARG A 134 -11.39 -1.79 -1.99
N ASP A 135 -11.21 -1.71 -3.30
CA ASP A 135 -10.54 -2.70 -4.14
C ASP A 135 -9.23 -2.15 -4.73
N CYS A 136 -8.12 -2.39 -4.04
CA CYS A 136 -6.79 -2.02 -4.52
C CYS A 136 -6.35 -2.97 -5.64
N VAL A 137 -6.07 -2.44 -6.81
CA VAL A 137 -5.64 -3.24 -7.99
C VAL A 137 -4.37 -4.08 -7.78
N LEU A 138 -3.58 -3.78 -6.75
CA LEU A 138 -2.40 -4.58 -6.38
C LEU A 138 -2.71 -5.66 -5.33
N GLY A 139 -3.78 -5.48 -4.56
CA GLY A 139 -4.18 -6.41 -3.49
C GLY A 139 -5.09 -7.51 -4.01
N VAL A 140 -5.26 -8.54 -3.22
CA VAL A 140 -6.21 -9.63 -3.51
C VAL A 140 -7.65 -9.13 -3.37
N PRO A 141 -8.62 -9.70 -4.13
CA PRO A 141 -10.02 -9.28 -4.09
C PRO A 141 -10.67 -9.41 -2.71
N GLU A 142 -10.23 -10.38 -1.92
CA GLU A 142 -10.69 -10.64 -0.55
C GLU A 142 -10.54 -9.42 0.36
N ASN A 143 -9.54 -8.55 0.11
CA ASN A 143 -9.36 -7.31 0.86
C ASN A 143 -10.60 -6.43 0.84
N LYS A 144 -11.32 -6.38 -0.29
CA LYS A 144 -12.54 -5.60 -0.42
C LYS A 144 -13.63 -6.12 0.53
N VAL A 145 -13.88 -7.42 0.50
CA VAL A 145 -14.94 -8.06 1.32
C VAL A 145 -14.63 -7.86 2.80
N ILE A 146 -13.38 -8.06 3.20
CA ILE A 146 -12.92 -7.87 4.58
C ILE A 146 -13.13 -6.42 5.02
N LEU A 147 -12.70 -5.45 4.20
CA LEU A 147 -12.85 -4.04 4.54
C LEU A 147 -14.31 -3.60 4.58
N ASP A 148 -15.16 -4.11 3.69
CA ASP A 148 -16.59 -3.84 3.72
C ASP A 148 -17.20 -4.28 5.03
N GLN A 149 -16.98 -5.54 5.44
CA GLN A 149 -17.51 -6.07 6.69
C GLN A 149 -16.99 -5.32 7.93
N ILE A 150 -15.69 -4.98 7.97
CA ILE A 150 -15.12 -4.25 9.11
C ILE A 150 -15.70 -2.82 9.19
N LEU A 151 -15.80 -2.11 8.07
CA LEU A 151 -16.35 -0.74 8.07
C LEU A 151 -17.84 -0.72 8.39
N ASP A 152 -18.59 -1.71 7.93
CA ASP A 152 -20.02 -1.84 8.25
C ASP A 152 -20.21 -2.14 9.75
N TYR A 153 -19.48 -3.10 10.30
CA TYR A 153 -19.45 -3.37 11.74
C TYR A 153 -19.06 -2.12 12.55
N MET A 154 -18.02 -1.39 12.14
CA MET A 154 -17.62 -0.17 12.85
C MET A 154 -18.72 0.90 12.80
N ARG A 155 -19.47 0.99 11.72
CA ARG A 155 -20.59 1.94 11.56
C ARG A 155 -21.77 1.56 12.45
N GLU A 156 -22.16 0.29 12.43
CA GLU A 156 -23.29 -0.23 13.22
C GLU A 156 -23.03 -0.10 14.72
N GLU A 157 -21.83 -0.43 15.18
CA GLU A 157 -21.43 -0.38 16.57
C GLU A 157 -20.87 0.99 17.02
N LYS A 158 -20.93 1.99 16.14
CA LYS A 158 -20.45 3.38 16.39
C LYS A 158 -18.99 3.43 16.86
N ILE A 159 -18.14 2.58 16.30
CA ILE A 159 -16.72 2.49 16.63
C ILE A 159 -15.96 3.53 15.85
N SER A 160 -15.16 4.34 16.58
CA SER A 160 -14.40 5.43 15.98
C SER A 160 -13.13 4.94 15.28
N ALA A 161 -12.82 5.55 14.12
CA ALA A 161 -11.48 5.51 13.55
C ALA A 161 -10.51 6.34 14.40
N TYR A 162 -9.23 5.95 14.39
CA TYR A 162 -8.18 6.69 15.08
C TYR A 162 -7.76 7.92 14.27
N ASP A 163 -7.67 9.05 14.96
CA ASP A 163 -7.16 10.32 14.44
C ASP A 163 -5.70 10.47 14.88
N GLU A 164 -4.77 10.43 13.93
CA GLU A 164 -3.33 10.52 14.18
C GLU A 164 -2.88 11.90 14.68
N GLU A 165 -3.64 12.98 14.43
CA GLU A 165 -3.30 14.33 14.91
C GLU A 165 -3.78 14.54 16.35
N ARG A 166 -4.98 14.03 16.66
CA ARG A 166 -5.60 14.19 17.98
C ARG A 166 -5.29 13.06 18.95
N HIS A 167 -4.72 11.97 18.44
CA HIS A 167 -4.46 10.72 19.19
C HIS A 167 -5.70 10.15 19.86
N LYS A 168 -6.85 10.22 19.18
CA LYS A 168 -8.16 9.77 19.67
C LYS A 168 -8.81 8.83 18.68
N GLY A 169 -9.71 7.99 19.19
CA GLY A 169 -10.38 6.95 18.42
C GLY A 169 -9.78 5.58 18.67
N LEU A 170 -10.45 4.54 18.20
CA LEU A 170 -10.13 3.15 18.55
C LEU A 170 -9.37 2.41 17.44
N VAL A 171 -9.95 2.30 16.23
CA VAL A 171 -9.36 1.48 15.17
C VAL A 171 -8.38 2.30 14.36
N ARG A 172 -7.10 1.89 14.38
CA ARG A 172 -6.00 2.55 13.67
C ARG A 172 -5.82 1.98 12.26
N HIS A 173 -5.65 0.66 12.18
CA HIS A 173 -5.36 -0.02 10.91
C HIS A 173 -6.05 -1.38 10.87
N VAL A 174 -6.24 -1.87 9.65
CA VAL A 174 -6.55 -3.27 9.35
C VAL A 174 -5.38 -3.85 8.58
N LEU A 175 -4.74 -4.88 9.13
CA LEU A 175 -3.71 -5.66 8.46
C LEU A 175 -4.35 -6.95 7.93
N ILE A 176 -4.20 -7.20 6.64
CA ILE A 176 -4.68 -8.40 5.97
C ILE A 176 -3.48 -9.13 5.37
N ARG A 177 -3.40 -10.43 5.60
CA ARG A 177 -2.48 -11.34 4.92
C ARG A 177 -3.26 -12.42 4.18
N TYR A 178 -2.76 -12.78 3.01
CA TYR A 178 -3.36 -13.78 2.15
C TYR A 178 -2.30 -14.77 1.67
N GLY A 179 -2.50 -16.04 1.93
CA GLY A 179 -1.64 -17.12 1.43
C GLY A 179 -2.00 -17.43 -0.02
N TYR A 180 -1.13 -17.09 -0.97
CA TYR A 180 -1.45 -17.26 -2.40
C TYR A 180 -1.76 -18.71 -2.78
N PHE A 181 -1.00 -19.66 -2.25
CA PHE A 181 -1.18 -21.10 -2.53
C PHE A 181 -2.21 -21.74 -1.60
N THR A 182 -2.15 -21.46 -0.30
CA THR A 182 -3.04 -22.05 0.71
C THR A 182 -4.43 -21.45 0.72
N LYS A 183 -4.59 -20.21 0.17
CA LYS A 183 -5.83 -19.41 0.22
C LYS A 183 -6.25 -19.02 1.64
N GLU A 184 -5.35 -19.16 2.59
CA GLU A 184 -5.57 -18.74 3.98
C GLU A 184 -5.60 -17.22 4.10
N VAL A 185 -6.51 -16.74 4.94
CA VAL A 185 -6.72 -15.33 5.23
C VAL A 185 -6.48 -15.07 6.71
N MET A 186 -5.63 -14.10 7.00
CA MET A 186 -5.41 -13.59 8.34
C MET A 186 -5.81 -12.12 8.40
N VAL A 187 -6.58 -11.75 9.40
CA VAL A 187 -6.99 -10.36 9.67
C VAL A 187 -6.52 -9.94 11.05
N CYS A 188 -5.85 -8.80 11.13
CA CYS A 188 -5.45 -8.19 12.40
C CYS A 188 -5.94 -6.75 12.47
N LEU A 189 -6.73 -6.41 13.48
CA LEU A 189 -7.14 -5.04 13.77
C LEU A 189 -6.13 -4.40 14.73
N ILE A 190 -5.55 -3.29 14.34
CA ILE A 190 -4.65 -2.51 15.19
C ILE A 190 -5.45 -1.45 15.91
N LEU A 191 -5.46 -1.52 17.25
CA LEU A 191 -6.31 -0.71 18.10
C LEU A 191 -5.50 0.24 19.00
N ASN A 192 -6.01 1.45 19.19
CA ASN A 192 -5.63 2.34 20.29
C ASN A 192 -6.43 1.99 21.54
N GLY A 193 -6.44 0.72 21.93
CA GLY A 193 -7.21 0.17 23.03
C GLY A 193 -7.03 -1.32 23.15
N ASN A 194 -7.49 -1.94 24.23
CA ASN A 194 -7.29 -3.37 24.50
C ASN A 194 -8.43 -4.23 23.94
N LYS A 195 -9.60 -3.65 23.70
CA LYS A 195 -10.81 -4.37 23.27
C LYS A 195 -11.57 -3.57 22.23
N ILE A 196 -12.35 -4.28 21.45
CA ILE A 196 -13.34 -3.72 20.52
C ILE A 196 -14.74 -4.14 20.98
N PRO A 197 -15.75 -3.26 20.99
CA PRO A 197 -17.11 -3.59 21.43
C PRO A 197 -17.70 -4.74 20.62
N LYS A 198 -18.41 -5.67 21.24
CA LYS A 198 -19.09 -6.80 20.60
C LYS A 198 -18.24 -7.55 19.59
N GLU A 199 -17.00 -7.86 19.96
CA GLU A 199 -16.02 -8.52 19.07
C GLU A 199 -16.51 -9.83 18.49
N GLU A 200 -17.45 -10.50 19.14
CA GLU A 200 -18.11 -11.71 18.66
C GLU A 200 -18.90 -11.49 17.35
N LEU A 201 -19.50 -10.31 17.16
CA LEU A 201 -20.20 -9.97 15.92
C LEU A 201 -19.20 -9.80 14.76
N LEU A 202 -18.08 -9.13 15.01
CA LEU A 202 -17.00 -8.99 14.03
C LEU A 202 -16.43 -10.36 13.65
N VAL A 203 -16.11 -11.19 14.63
CA VAL A 203 -15.59 -12.54 14.39
C VAL A 203 -16.57 -13.35 13.56
N LYS A 204 -17.87 -13.35 13.94
CA LYS A 204 -18.91 -14.08 13.21
C LYS A 204 -18.95 -13.65 11.73
N SER A 205 -18.95 -12.34 11.47
CA SER A 205 -18.99 -11.82 10.11
C SER A 205 -17.75 -12.23 9.32
N LEU A 206 -16.54 -12.03 9.87
CA LEU A 206 -15.29 -12.35 9.18
C LEU A 206 -15.12 -13.85 8.93
N CYS A 207 -15.65 -14.73 9.81
CA CYS A 207 -15.59 -16.18 9.60
C CYS A 207 -16.40 -16.67 8.39
N GLU A 208 -17.32 -15.86 7.85
CA GLU A 208 -18.05 -16.18 6.61
C GLU A 208 -17.18 -16.04 5.36
N ILE A 209 -16.01 -15.40 5.48
CA ILE A 209 -15.09 -15.21 4.35
C ILE A 209 -14.33 -16.51 4.07
N PRO A 210 -14.39 -17.04 2.84
CA PRO A 210 -13.66 -18.25 2.50
C PRO A 210 -12.16 -18.12 2.79
N GLY A 211 -11.59 -19.15 3.41
CA GLY A 211 -10.16 -19.18 3.76
C GLY A 211 -9.80 -18.41 5.04
N MET A 212 -10.76 -17.81 5.76
CA MET A 212 -10.46 -17.16 7.04
C MET A 212 -9.85 -18.18 8.01
N THR A 213 -8.64 -17.87 8.50
CA THR A 213 -7.86 -18.80 9.33
C THR A 213 -7.49 -18.18 10.68
N SER A 214 -7.30 -16.86 10.73
CA SER A 214 -6.91 -16.18 11.97
C SER A 214 -7.49 -14.75 12.02
N ILE A 215 -8.07 -14.40 13.17
CA ILE A 215 -8.56 -13.05 13.48
C ILE A 215 -7.93 -12.63 14.80
N THR A 216 -7.18 -11.51 14.77
CA THR A 216 -6.43 -11.01 15.91
C THR A 216 -6.67 -9.52 16.16
N ILE A 217 -6.40 -9.09 17.36
CA ILE A 217 -6.21 -7.67 17.71
C ILE A 217 -4.75 -7.45 18.08
N ASN A 218 -4.17 -6.36 17.59
CA ASN A 218 -2.90 -5.85 18.04
C ASN A 218 -3.13 -4.53 18.78
N VAL A 219 -2.61 -4.41 19.98
CA VAL A 219 -2.75 -3.23 20.83
C VAL A 219 -1.59 -2.27 20.57
N ASN A 220 -1.88 -1.12 20.00
CA ASN A 220 -0.89 -0.06 19.79
C ASN A 220 -1.43 1.29 20.28
N LYS A 221 -1.07 1.67 21.50
CA LYS A 221 -1.40 2.96 22.12
C LYS A 221 -0.27 3.98 21.99
N LYS A 222 0.86 3.62 21.36
CA LYS A 222 2.02 4.50 21.22
C LYS A 222 1.74 5.58 20.17
N HIS A 223 2.13 6.81 20.48
CA HIS A 223 2.09 7.94 19.54
C HIS A 223 3.36 7.89 18.68
N SER A 224 3.40 6.98 17.70
CA SER A 224 4.54 6.76 16.82
C SER A 224 4.10 6.25 15.45
N ASN A 225 5.00 6.32 14.47
CA ASN A 225 4.76 5.78 13.13
C ASN A 225 4.84 4.24 13.06
N VAL A 226 5.12 3.58 14.17
CA VAL A 226 5.12 2.11 14.25
C VAL A 226 3.67 1.63 14.25
N ILE A 227 3.32 0.77 13.32
CA ILE A 227 1.94 0.31 13.14
C ILE A 227 1.58 -0.75 14.18
N LEU A 228 2.44 -1.76 14.38
CA LEU A 228 2.19 -2.84 15.32
C LEU A 228 2.73 -2.51 16.71
N GLY A 229 1.90 -2.75 17.72
CA GLY A 229 2.32 -2.77 19.12
C GLY A 229 2.90 -4.14 19.51
N GLU A 230 3.23 -4.29 20.77
CA GLU A 230 3.88 -5.50 21.31
C GLU A 230 2.87 -6.59 21.71
N GLU A 231 1.65 -6.20 22.06
CA GLU A 231 0.59 -7.09 22.51
C GLU A 231 -0.30 -7.51 21.35
N ILE A 232 -0.46 -8.83 21.17
CA ILE A 232 -1.37 -9.43 20.20
C ILE A 232 -2.33 -10.35 20.96
N ARG A 233 -3.61 -10.28 20.64
CA ARG A 233 -4.65 -11.13 21.21
C ARG A 233 -5.39 -11.85 20.09
N LEU A 234 -5.40 -13.17 20.15
CA LEU A 234 -6.21 -14.00 19.27
C LEU A 234 -7.70 -13.84 19.62
N LEU A 235 -8.54 -13.57 18.62
CA LEU A 235 -9.99 -13.56 18.74
C LEU A 235 -10.59 -14.88 18.27
N TRP A 236 -10.04 -15.41 17.17
CA TRP A 236 -10.53 -16.64 16.57
C TRP A 236 -9.47 -17.27 15.66
N GLY A 237 -9.53 -18.61 15.55
CA GLY A 237 -8.72 -19.39 14.62
C GLY A 237 -7.37 -19.79 15.16
N GLN A 238 -6.37 -19.81 14.27
CA GLN A 238 -5.02 -20.30 14.58
C GLN A 238 -4.11 -19.16 15.04
N GLU A 239 -3.20 -19.50 15.97
CA GLU A 239 -2.10 -18.66 16.39
C GLU A 239 -0.89 -18.90 15.48
N TYR A 240 -0.29 -17.83 14.89
CA TYR A 240 0.86 -17.90 14.02
C TYR A 240 2.04 -17.11 14.59
#